data_f683c9b2a313161d0d83927a949246ca
#
_entry.id   f683c9b2a313161d0d83927a949246ca
#
_cell.length_a   1.000
_cell.length_b   1.000
_cell.length_c   1.000
_cell.angle_alpha   90.00
_cell.angle_beta   90.00
_cell.angle_gamma   90.00
#
_symmetry.space_group_name_H-M   'P 1'
#
loop_
_entity.id
_entity.type
_entity.pdbx_description
1 polymer ?
#
loop_
_entity_poly.entity_id
_entity_poly.type
_entity_poly.pdbx_seq_one_letter_code
_entity_poly.pdbx_strand_id
1 'polypeptide(L)'
;MIWEENCDMEKQNSTNESVMTKDIFRKTFWRSFPLQGAFCYDRMQNLGFAFGIAPALKKMYPEGEEARAALKRHLAIFNTTPAVVTFITGAAIAMEEQFKAARERGEIPDEESINAVKTALMGPLAGIGDSFFWGTLRIIGAGIGCSIAAKGSILGAILFLLIYNIPNFFVRYKGLEIGYKSGVSFLESMTKGGAVAVLTETAKILGLTVVGSMCASMISFSSSLVITVGGAEVVLQDIFDGIITGFLPLSLTFIIYKLLQKGFKTTTLLWGIILVGVLGSVTGIL
;
A
#
# COMPACT_ATOMS: atom_id res chain seq x y z
N MET A 1 50.19 3.30 -21.76
CA MET A 1 49.13 2.61 -22.57
C MET A 1 48.52 1.41 -21.87
N ILE A 2 49.27 0.43 -21.39
CA ILE A 2 48.70 -0.77 -20.68
C ILE A 2 48.21 -0.43 -19.26
N TRP A 3 48.70 0.59 -18.60
CA TRP A 3 48.28 1.04 -17.25
C TRP A 3 47.04 1.93 -17.27
N GLU A 4 46.77 2.64 -18.36
CA GLU A 4 45.55 3.46 -18.51
C GLU A 4 44.36 2.61 -18.84
N GLU A 5 44.46 1.56 -19.66
CA GLU A 5 43.36 0.62 -19.94
C GLU A 5 42.91 -0.19 -18.71
N ASN A 6 43.84 -0.56 -17.81
CA ASN A 6 43.49 -1.21 -16.56
C ASN A 6 42.78 -0.28 -15.58
N CYS A 7 43.11 1.00 -15.55
CA CYS A 7 42.47 1.99 -14.69
C CYS A 7 41.03 2.31 -15.17
N ASP A 8 40.80 2.29 -16.47
CA ASP A 8 39.50 2.49 -17.07
C ASP A 8 38.61 1.22 -16.93
N MET A 9 39.17 0.02 -16.97
CA MET A 9 38.44 -1.23 -16.67
C MET A 9 38.10 -1.37 -15.18
N GLU A 10 38.97 -0.92 -14.27
CA GLU A 10 38.62 -0.86 -12.84
C GLU A 10 37.57 0.21 -12.53
N LYS A 11 37.55 1.33 -13.20
CA LYS A 11 36.48 2.33 -13.10
C LYS A 11 35.16 1.85 -13.70
N GLN A 12 35.19 1.13 -14.83
CA GLN A 12 34.00 0.51 -15.41
C GLN A 12 33.44 -0.63 -14.56
N ASN A 13 34.27 -1.38 -13.84
CA ASN A 13 33.82 -2.43 -12.91
C ASN A 13 33.28 -1.86 -11.59
N SER A 14 33.67 -0.67 -11.16
CA SER A 14 33.15 -0.01 -9.96
C SER A 14 31.73 0.56 -10.12
N THR A 15 31.25 0.74 -11.37
CA THR A 15 29.91 1.24 -11.67
C THR A 15 28.82 0.16 -11.68
N ASN A 16 29.17 -1.11 -11.48
CA ASN A 16 28.20 -2.23 -11.56
C ASN A 16 27.93 -2.94 -10.22
N GLU A 17 28.38 -2.42 -9.08
CA GLU A 17 27.99 -2.98 -7.77
C GLU A 17 26.61 -2.50 -7.37
N SER A 18 25.65 -3.41 -7.36
CA SER A 18 24.29 -3.16 -6.82
C SER A 18 24.35 -2.44 -5.48
N VAL A 19 23.55 -1.39 -5.34
CA VAL A 19 23.40 -0.65 -4.07
C VAL A 19 22.83 -1.57 -3.00
N MET A 20 21.95 -2.51 -3.37
CA MET A 20 21.26 -3.42 -2.46
C MET A 20 22.17 -4.56 -1.97
N THR A 21 23.21 -4.22 -1.22
CA THR A 21 24.02 -5.23 -0.51
C THR A 21 23.25 -5.89 0.63
N LYS A 22 23.72 -7.05 1.12
CA LYS A 22 23.10 -7.75 2.26
C LYS A 22 22.98 -6.87 3.50
N ASP A 23 23.94 -5.98 3.74
CA ASP A 23 23.90 -5.04 4.88
C ASP A 23 22.83 -3.95 4.70
N ILE A 24 22.74 -3.35 3.50
CA ILE A 24 21.69 -2.37 3.17
C ILE A 24 20.32 -3.02 3.25
N PHE A 25 20.15 -4.23 2.69
CA PHE A 25 18.91 -5.00 2.77
C PHE A 25 18.46 -5.18 4.22
N ARG A 26 19.36 -5.69 5.07
CA ARG A 26 19.07 -5.90 6.50
C ARG A 26 18.72 -4.61 7.23
N LYS A 27 19.47 -3.53 7.00
CA LYS A 27 19.19 -2.23 7.61
C LYS A 27 17.85 -1.66 7.16
N THR A 28 17.55 -1.70 5.86
CA THR A 28 16.28 -1.23 5.29
C THR A 28 15.11 -2.06 5.81
N PHE A 29 15.26 -3.39 5.86
CA PHE A 29 14.25 -4.30 6.40
C PHE A 29 13.89 -3.92 7.84
N TRP A 30 14.86 -3.84 8.76
CA TRP A 30 14.59 -3.52 10.16
C TRP A 30 14.07 -2.09 10.35
N ARG A 31 14.56 -1.14 9.56
CA ARG A 31 14.05 0.24 9.60
C ARG A 31 12.66 0.42 9.01
N SER A 32 12.10 -0.57 8.35
CA SER A 32 10.72 -0.54 7.88
C SER A 32 9.68 -0.74 9.01
N PHE A 33 10.08 -1.31 10.16
CA PHE A 33 9.15 -1.60 11.26
C PHE A 33 8.60 -0.35 11.94
N PRO A 34 9.39 0.68 12.27
CA PRO A 34 8.88 1.91 12.86
C PRO A 34 8.26 2.88 11.83
N LEU A 35 7.70 2.38 10.72
CA LEU A 35 7.08 3.20 9.67
C LEU A 35 6.10 4.24 10.24
N GLN A 36 5.29 3.85 11.20
CA GLN A 36 4.27 4.70 11.83
C GLN A 36 4.77 5.41 13.11
N GLY A 37 6.02 5.22 13.50
CA GLY A 37 6.59 5.81 14.71
C GLY A 37 6.68 7.34 14.70
N ALA A 38 6.66 7.93 13.49
CA ALA A 38 6.67 9.39 13.28
C ALA A 38 5.54 9.78 12.31
N PHE A 39 4.32 9.30 12.56
CA PHE A 39 3.15 9.61 11.75
C PHE A 39 2.77 11.09 11.93
N CYS A 40 2.56 11.81 10.82
CA CYS A 40 2.10 13.19 10.84
C CYS A 40 0.84 13.36 10.00
N TYR A 41 0.01 14.37 10.36
CA TYR A 41 -1.31 14.54 9.75
C TYR A 41 -1.24 14.99 8.28
N ASP A 42 -0.25 15.81 7.91
CA ASP A 42 -0.12 16.41 6.59
C ASP A 42 0.55 15.48 5.56
N ARG A 43 1.49 14.63 5.99
CA ARG A 43 2.29 13.77 5.11
C ARG A 43 2.30 12.31 5.49
N MET A 44 1.47 11.93 6.45
CA MET A 44 1.22 10.55 6.92
C MET A 44 2.50 9.83 7.40
N GLN A 45 2.99 8.84 6.66
CA GLN A 45 4.10 7.96 7.01
C GLN A 45 5.44 8.38 6.39
N ASN A 46 5.53 9.58 5.82
CA ASN A 46 6.68 10.02 5.04
C ASN A 46 8.02 9.93 5.79
N LEU A 47 8.05 10.32 7.07
CA LEU A 47 9.27 10.26 7.89
C LEU A 47 9.72 8.81 8.12
N GLY A 48 8.78 7.91 8.38
CA GLY A 48 9.07 6.47 8.53
C GLY A 48 9.57 5.85 7.23
N PHE A 49 9.02 6.26 6.09
CA PHE A 49 9.50 5.84 4.77
C PHE A 49 10.93 6.35 4.50
N ALA A 50 11.17 7.65 4.71
CA ALA A 50 12.49 8.24 4.56
C ALA A 50 13.54 7.59 5.50
N PHE A 51 13.17 7.26 6.74
CA PHE A 51 14.02 6.51 7.66
C PHE A 51 14.35 5.11 7.15
N GLY A 52 13.37 4.43 6.55
CA GLY A 52 13.53 3.09 5.97
C GLY A 52 14.50 3.07 4.79
N ILE A 53 14.38 4.03 3.85
CA ILE A 53 15.21 4.10 2.64
C ILE A 53 16.61 4.72 2.91
N ALA A 54 16.78 5.46 3.99
CA ALA A 54 18.00 6.21 4.30
C ALA A 54 19.32 5.41 4.20
N PRO A 55 19.41 4.12 4.57
CA PRO A 55 20.65 3.35 4.41
C PRO A 55 21.12 3.27 2.95
N ALA A 56 20.18 3.08 2.01
CA ALA A 56 20.48 3.04 0.59
C ALA A 56 20.86 4.41 0.05
N LEU A 57 20.10 5.45 0.42
CA LEU A 57 20.42 6.83 0.03
C LEU A 57 21.79 7.26 0.52
N LYS A 58 22.18 6.93 1.75
CA LYS A 58 23.50 7.26 2.29
C LYS A 58 24.64 6.56 1.56
N LYS A 59 24.42 5.36 1.02
CA LYS A 59 25.41 4.67 0.17
C LYS A 59 25.52 5.34 -1.19
N MET A 60 24.39 5.74 -1.80
CA MET A 60 24.37 6.39 -3.11
C MET A 60 24.87 7.84 -3.07
N TYR A 61 24.44 8.57 -2.05
CA TYR A 61 24.71 10.00 -1.86
C TYR A 61 25.29 10.21 -0.46
N PRO A 62 26.60 10.07 -0.26
CA PRO A 62 27.21 10.13 1.08
C PRO A 62 26.97 11.47 1.78
N GLU A 63 27.18 12.58 1.09
CA GLU A 63 27.05 13.94 1.63
C GLU A 63 26.75 14.96 0.51
N GLY A 64 26.40 16.20 0.90
CA GLY A 64 26.22 17.33 -0.02
C GLY A 64 24.78 17.59 -0.45
N GLU A 65 24.63 18.41 -1.48
CA GLU A 65 23.31 18.85 -1.97
C GLU A 65 22.51 17.71 -2.61
N GLU A 66 23.17 16.75 -3.24
CA GLU A 66 22.49 15.59 -3.82
C GLU A 66 21.87 14.69 -2.75
N ALA A 67 22.55 14.48 -1.64
CA ALA A 67 22.01 13.73 -0.49
C ALA A 67 20.77 14.43 0.09
N ARG A 68 20.80 15.77 0.21
CA ARG A 68 19.66 16.56 0.67
C ARG A 68 18.50 16.50 -0.32
N ALA A 69 18.75 16.62 -1.61
CA ALA A 69 17.74 16.53 -2.66
C ALA A 69 17.06 15.16 -2.68
N ALA A 70 17.86 14.08 -2.62
CA ALA A 70 17.34 12.71 -2.55
C ALA A 70 16.47 12.49 -1.31
N LEU A 71 16.93 12.93 -0.13
CA LEU A 71 16.13 12.82 1.10
C LEU A 71 14.84 13.63 1.03
N LYS A 72 14.90 14.88 0.52
CA LYS A 72 13.73 15.75 0.35
C LYS A 72 12.68 15.12 -0.56
N ARG A 73 13.08 14.46 -1.65
CA ARG A 73 12.21 13.73 -2.57
C ARG A 73 11.42 12.62 -1.85
N HIS A 74 12.04 11.95 -0.89
CA HIS A 74 11.37 10.89 -0.11
C HIS A 74 10.57 11.39 1.10
N LEU A 75 10.59 12.69 1.40
CA LEU A 75 9.73 13.33 2.40
C LEU A 75 8.37 13.81 1.83
N ALA A 76 8.08 13.56 0.56
CA ALA A 76 6.74 13.74 -0.01
C ALA A 76 5.72 12.88 0.73
N ILE A 77 4.42 13.20 0.58
CA ILE A 77 3.32 12.42 1.18
C ILE A 77 3.44 10.94 0.86
N PHE A 78 3.27 10.12 1.88
CA PHE A 78 3.34 8.66 1.74
C PHE A 78 2.45 7.97 2.76
N ASN A 79 1.64 7.02 2.32
CA ASN A 79 0.80 6.20 3.19
C ASN A 79 0.52 4.84 2.55
N THR A 80 0.83 3.77 3.28
CA THR A 80 0.52 2.39 2.86
C THR A 80 0.41 1.48 4.07
N THR A 81 -0.07 0.25 3.87
CA THR A 81 -0.06 -0.76 4.93
C THR A 81 1.38 -1.11 5.31
N PRO A 82 1.73 -1.10 6.61
CA PRO A 82 3.11 -1.35 7.06
C PRO A 82 3.72 -2.66 6.55
N ALA A 83 2.93 -3.71 6.37
CA ALA A 83 3.44 -5.02 5.92
C ALA A 83 3.98 -5.01 4.49
N VAL A 84 3.45 -4.13 3.62
CA VAL A 84 3.82 -4.07 2.19
C VAL A 84 4.75 -2.90 1.84
N VAL A 85 5.09 -2.05 2.81
CA VAL A 85 5.93 -0.86 2.58
C VAL A 85 7.27 -1.18 1.92
N THR A 86 7.84 -2.31 2.26
CA THR A 86 9.17 -2.72 1.79
C THR A 86 9.21 -2.99 0.29
N PHE A 87 8.10 -3.40 -0.32
CA PHE A 87 8.00 -3.50 -1.77
C PHE A 87 8.22 -2.13 -2.43
N ILE A 88 7.53 -1.09 -1.95
CA ILE A 88 7.67 0.27 -2.47
C ILE A 88 9.07 0.83 -2.18
N THR A 89 9.60 0.52 -0.98
CA THR A 89 10.96 0.93 -0.61
C THR A 89 12.01 0.30 -1.54
N GLY A 90 11.87 -0.99 -1.86
CA GLY A 90 12.74 -1.70 -2.79
C GLY A 90 12.69 -1.09 -4.19
N ALA A 91 11.50 -0.85 -4.72
CA ALA A 91 11.30 -0.21 -6.02
C ALA A 91 11.90 1.20 -6.05
N ALA A 92 11.70 2.01 -4.99
CA ALA A 92 12.25 3.34 -4.89
C ALA A 92 13.79 3.34 -4.84
N ILE A 93 14.42 2.38 -4.15
CA ILE A 93 15.88 2.22 -4.13
C ILE A 93 16.41 1.89 -5.53
N ALA A 94 15.79 0.98 -6.25
CA ALA A 94 16.18 0.65 -7.61
C ALA A 94 16.07 1.85 -8.56
N MET A 95 15.02 2.65 -8.41
CA MET A 95 14.85 3.88 -9.19
C MET A 95 15.88 4.95 -8.86
N GLU A 96 16.23 5.13 -7.59
CA GLU A 96 17.29 6.07 -7.18
C GLU A 96 18.66 5.64 -7.72
N GLU A 97 18.95 4.34 -7.71
CA GLU A 97 20.20 3.80 -8.26
C GLU A 97 20.34 4.12 -9.75
N GLN A 98 19.28 3.93 -10.52
CA GLN A 98 19.29 4.25 -11.94
C GLN A 98 19.25 5.75 -12.22
N PHE A 99 18.52 6.51 -11.40
CA PHE A 99 18.53 7.97 -11.48
C PHE A 99 19.96 8.51 -11.33
N LYS A 100 20.69 8.00 -10.34
CA LYS A 100 22.09 8.35 -10.13
C LYS A 100 22.96 7.94 -11.33
N ALA A 101 22.83 6.70 -11.80
CA ALA A 101 23.60 6.21 -12.94
C ALA A 101 23.32 7.01 -14.24
N ALA A 102 22.08 7.45 -14.47
CA ALA A 102 21.72 8.30 -15.60
C ALA A 102 22.41 9.67 -15.51
N ARG A 103 22.42 10.29 -14.32
CA ARG A 103 23.14 11.56 -14.10
C ARG A 103 24.65 11.43 -14.32
N GLU A 104 25.27 10.34 -13.88
CA GLU A 104 26.69 10.06 -14.09
C GLU A 104 27.03 9.90 -15.58
N ARG A 105 26.07 9.46 -16.42
CA ARG A 105 26.19 9.44 -17.89
C ARG A 105 25.93 10.80 -18.55
N GLY A 106 25.62 11.85 -17.79
CA GLY A 106 25.28 13.18 -18.32
C GLY A 106 23.85 13.32 -18.82
N GLU A 107 22.97 12.36 -18.52
CA GLU A 107 21.55 12.45 -18.83
C GLU A 107 20.84 13.35 -17.79
N ILE A 108 19.67 13.87 -18.16
CA ILE A 108 18.79 14.64 -17.25
C ILE A 108 17.58 13.78 -16.95
N PRO A 109 17.66 12.86 -15.95
CA PRO A 109 16.54 12.02 -15.59
C PRO A 109 15.47 12.83 -14.85
N ASP A 110 14.19 12.45 -15.04
CA ASP A 110 13.07 13.07 -14.38
C ASP A 110 12.96 12.63 -12.90
N GLU A 111 13.15 13.60 -12.00
CA GLU A 111 13.03 13.39 -10.54
C GLU A 111 11.60 13.04 -10.10
N GLU A 112 10.59 13.52 -10.82
CA GLU A 112 9.20 13.31 -10.46
C GLU A 112 8.76 11.86 -10.71
N SER A 113 9.42 11.16 -11.63
CA SER A 113 9.13 9.75 -11.94
C SER A 113 9.19 8.83 -10.71
N ILE A 114 10.15 9.06 -9.79
CA ILE A 114 10.31 8.30 -8.55
C ILE A 114 9.10 8.50 -7.63
N ASN A 115 8.65 9.75 -7.46
CA ASN A 115 7.47 10.05 -6.66
C ASN A 115 6.18 9.56 -7.32
N ALA A 116 6.08 9.63 -8.64
CA ALA A 116 4.94 9.10 -9.39
C ALA A 116 4.76 7.60 -9.16
N VAL A 117 5.83 6.81 -9.23
CA VAL A 117 5.78 5.36 -8.97
C VAL A 117 5.43 5.07 -7.50
N LYS A 118 6.02 5.77 -6.54
CA LYS A 118 5.65 5.65 -5.12
C LYS A 118 4.15 5.88 -4.92
N THR A 119 3.64 6.97 -5.50
CA THR A 119 2.22 7.35 -5.38
C THR A 119 1.31 6.34 -6.08
N ALA A 120 1.68 5.86 -7.26
CA ALA A 120 0.91 4.86 -8.00
C ALA A 120 0.81 3.51 -7.26
N LEU A 121 1.85 3.13 -6.51
CA LEU A 121 1.90 1.86 -5.79
C LEU A 121 1.28 1.94 -4.38
N MET A 122 1.35 3.08 -3.68
CA MET A 122 0.96 3.17 -2.28
C MET A 122 -0.52 2.87 -2.05
N GLY A 123 -1.41 3.36 -2.91
CA GLY A 123 -2.86 3.17 -2.77
C GLY A 123 -3.30 1.71 -2.98
N PRO A 124 -3.03 1.10 -4.14
CA PRO A 124 -3.37 -0.30 -4.40
C PRO A 124 -2.78 -1.27 -3.37
N LEU A 125 -1.50 -1.08 -3.01
CA LEU A 125 -0.86 -1.93 -2.01
C LEU A 125 -1.42 -1.70 -0.59
N ALA A 126 -1.84 -0.47 -0.26
CA ALA A 126 -2.57 -0.22 0.98
C ALA A 126 -3.88 -1.00 1.02
N GLY A 127 -4.68 -0.94 -0.05
CA GLY A 127 -5.95 -1.66 -0.13
C GLY A 127 -5.78 -3.18 0.04
N ILE A 128 -4.84 -3.78 -0.67
CA ILE A 128 -4.51 -5.22 -0.54
C ILE A 128 -4.00 -5.53 0.87
N GLY A 129 -3.07 -4.73 1.37
CA GLY A 129 -2.46 -4.93 2.67
C GLY A 129 -3.47 -4.79 3.81
N ASP A 130 -4.34 -3.78 3.78
CA ASP A 130 -5.35 -3.56 4.80
C ASP A 130 -6.39 -4.68 4.81
N SER A 131 -6.89 -5.11 3.66
CA SER A 131 -7.82 -6.23 3.56
C SER A 131 -7.23 -7.52 4.12
N PHE A 132 -5.99 -7.83 3.78
CA PHE A 132 -5.34 -9.06 4.19
C PHE A 132 -4.88 -9.02 5.66
N PHE A 133 -4.10 -8.00 6.05
CA PHE A 133 -3.53 -7.94 7.40
C PHE A 133 -4.52 -7.47 8.45
N TRP A 134 -5.25 -6.35 8.17
CA TRP A 134 -6.17 -5.78 9.15
C TRP A 134 -7.55 -6.47 9.09
N GLY A 135 -8.07 -6.69 7.88
CA GLY A 135 -9.40 -7.26 7.67
C GLY A 135 -9.46 -8.77 7.86
N THR A 136 -8.39 -9.51 7.60
CA THR A 136 -8.43 -10.98 7.63
C THR A 136 -7.54 -11.57 8.73
N LEU A 137 -6.22 -11.42 8.64
CA LEU A 137 -5.29 -12.08 9.55
C LEU A 137 -5.47 -11.64 11.00
N ARG A 138 -5.70 -10.35 11.23
CA ARG A 138 -5.90 -9.82 12.58
C ARG A 138 -7.20 -10.36 13.20
N ILE A 139 -8.29 -10.45 12.43
CA ILE A 139 -9.57 -10.94 12.91
C ILE A 139 -9.50 -12.44 13.23
N ILE A 140 -8.94 -13.24 12.31
CA ILE A 140 -8.75 -14.68 12.52
C ILE A 140 -7.83 -14.93 13.73
N GLY A 141 -6.69 -14.24 13.77
CA GLY A 141 -5.74 -14.37 14.88
C GLY A 141 -6.37 -14.00 16.23
N ALA A 142 -7.13 -12.89 16.27
CA ALA A 142 -7.84 -12.47 17.48
C ALA A 142 -8.92 -13.48 17.90
N GLY A 143 -9.73 -13.99 16.95
CA GLY A 143 -10.75 -15.00 17.23
C GLY A 143 -10.18 -16.28 17.85
N ILE A 144 -9.11 -16.82 17.25
CA ILE A 144 -8.41 -18.01 17.78
C ILE A 144 -7.75 -17.69 19.12
N GLY A 145 -7.03 -16.56 19.19
CA GLY A 145 -6.32 -16.14 20.40
C GLY A 145 -7.23 -15.93 21.59
N CYS A 146 -8.32 -15.18 21.39
CA CYS A 146 -9.32 -14.93 22.45
C CYS A 146 -10.03 -16.21 22.90
N SER A 147 -10.39 -17.11 21.99
CA SER A 147 -11.03 -18.40 22.33
C SER A 147 -10.17 -19.27 23.24
N ILE A 148 -8.86 -19.30 23.02
CA ILE A 148 -7.89 -20.05 23.84
C ILE A 148 -7.61 -19.32 25.15
N ALA A 149 -7.45 -18.00 25.10
CA ALA A 149 -7.20 -17.17 26.29
C ALA A 149 -8.37 -17.20 27.28
N ALA A 150 -9.62 -17.27 26.81
CA ALA A 150 -10.81 -17.41 27.63
C ALA A 150 -10.81 -18.70 28.48
N LYS A 151 -10.04 -19.72 28.08
CA LYS A 151 -9.81 -20.95 28.84
C LYS A 151 -8.65 -20.83 29.84
N GLY A 152 -8.14 -19.62 30.09
CA GLY A 152 -7.02 -19.35 31.00
C GLY A 152 -5.63 -19.67 30.44
N SER A 153 -5.49 -19.91 29.12
CA SER A 153 -4.22 -20.30 28.52
C SER A 153 -3.50 -19.12 27.86
N ILE A 154 -2.24 -18.86 28.26
CA ILE A 154 -1.37 -17.86 27.64
C ILE A 154 -1.05 -18.17 26.18
N LEU A 155 -1.22 -19.42 25.75
CA LEU A 155 -1.01 -19.83 24.34
C LEU A 155 -1.90 -19.04 23.38
N GLY A 156 -3.07 -18.53 23.84
CA GLY A 156 -3.92 -17.67 23.02
C GLY A 156 -3.22 -16.40 22.55
N ALA A 157 -2.53 -15.71 23.45
CA ALA A 157 -1.75 -14.50 23.12
C ALA A 157 -0.59 -14.82 22.19
N ILE A 158 0.13 -15.91 22.46
CA ILE A 158 1.26 -16.34 21.62
C ILE A 158 0.80 -16.67 20.20
N LEU A 159 -0.28 -17.43 20.05
CA LEU A 159 -0.84 -17.78 18.74
C LEU A 159 -1.31 -16.55 17.97
N PHE A 160 -1.98 -15.60 18.63
CA PHE A 160 -2.35 -14.33 18.00
C PHE A 160 -1.13 -13.62 17.40
N LEU A 161 -0.05 -13.49 18.20
CA LEU A 161 1.17 -12.85 17.73
C LEU A 161 1.82 -13.60 16.56
N LEU A 162 1.86 -14.92 16.61
CA LEU A 162 2.46 -15.73 15.54
C LEU A 162 1.65 -15.66 14.24
N ILE A 163 0.32 -15.82 14.33
CA ILE A 163 -0.57 -15.79 13.16
C ILE A 163 -0.42 -14.46 12.40
N TYR A 164 -0.32 -13.35 13.12
CA TYR A 164 -0.21 -12.04 12.50
C TYR A 164 1.23 -11.73 12.04
N ASN A 165 2.23 -11.99 12.89
CA ASN A 165 3.59 -11.52 12.63
C ASN A 165 4.37 -12.40 11.66
N ILE A 166 4.17 -13.72 11.62
CA ILE A 166 4.89 -14.58 10.66
C ILE A 166 4.62 -14.15 9.20
N PRO A 167 3.37 -14.00 8.74
CA PRO A 167 3.10 -13.48 7.41
C PRO A 167 3.61 -12.05 7.20
N ASN A 168 3.53 -11.18 8.23
CA ASN A 168 4.03 -9.80 8.15
C ASN A 168 5.55 -9.77 7.90
N PHE A 169 6.33 -10.54 8.65
CA PHE A 169 7.78 -10.64 8.44
C PHE A 169 8.12 -11.21 7.06
N PHE A 170 7.41 -12.26 6.64
CA PHE A 170 7.62 -12.88 5.34
C PHE A 170 7.34 -11.92 4.19
N VAL A 171 6.19 -11.23 4.22
CA VAL A 171 5.79 -10.27 3.18
C VAL A 171 6.74 -9.07 3.15
N ARG A 172 7.17 -8.55 4.30
CA ARG A 172 8.18 -7.49 4.36
C ARG A 172 9.52 -7.93 3.77
N TYR A 173 9.99 -9.12 4.12
CA TYR A 173 11.27 -9.61 3.63
C TYR A 173 11.25 -9.83 2.11
N LYS A 174 10.26 -10.59 1.64
CA LYS A 174 10.10 -10.85 0.21
C LYS A 174 9.68 -9.61 -0.57
N GLY A 175 8.87 -8.74 0.02
CA GLY A 175 8.47 -7.48 -0.57
C GLY A 175 9.67 -6.57 -0.90
N LEU A 176 10.66 -6.47 -0.02
CA LEU A 176 11.87 -5.70 -0.29
C LEU A 176 12.67 -6.28 -1.47
N GLU A 177 12.84 -7.60 -1.49
CA GLU A 177 13.56 -8.30 -2.57
C GLU A 177 12.86 -8.13 -3.92
N ILE A 178 11.56 -8.44 -3.96
CA ILE A 178 10.75 -8.37 -5.18
C ILE A 178 10.62 -6.92 -5.65
N GLY A 179 10.37 -5.98 -4.74
CA GLY A 179 10.26 -4.57 -5.07
C GLY A 179 11.51 -4.01 -5.72
N TYR A 180 12.69 -4.34 -5.18
CA TYR A 180 13.96 -3.93 -5.78
C TYR A 180 14.18 -4.53 -7.17
N LYS A 181 13.97 -5.84 -7.33
CA LYS A 181 14.08 -6.53 -8.63
C LYS A 181 13.08 -5.98 -9.66
N SER A 182 11.83 -5.76 -9.24
CA SER A 182 10.79 -5.19 -10.09
C SER A 182 11.10 -3.75 -10.50
N GLY A 183 11.67 -2.94 -9.61
CA GLY A 183 12.12 -1.59 -9.91
C GLY A 183 13.18 -1.55 -10.99
N VAL A 184 14.16 -2.46 -10.96
CA VAL A 184 15.21 -2.59 -12.01
C VAL A 184 14.57 -2.98 -13.35
N SER A 185 13.78 -4.04 -13.38
CA SER A 185 13.11 -4.52 -14.62
C SER A 185 12.14 -3.51 -15.20
N PHE A 186 11.48 -2.75 -14.34
CA PHE A 186 10.56 -1.69 -14.74
C PHE A 186 11.27 -0.58 -15.51
N LEU A 187 12.44 -0.19 -15.07
CA LEU A 187 13.21 0.88 -15.71
C LEU A 187 13.86 0.44 -17.03
N GLU A 188 14.28 -0.81 -17.15
CA GLU A 188 14.68 -1.38 -18.43
C GLU A 188 13.54 -1.35 -19.46
N SER A 189 12.30 -1.47 -18.97
CA SER A 189 11.10 -1.34 -19.81
C SER A 189 10.75 0.12 -20.13
N MET A 190 11.11 1.08 -19.27
CA MET A 190 10.90 2.52 -19.50
C MET A 190 11.71 3.05 -20.68
N THR A 191 12.94 2.55 -20.86
CA THR A 191 13.79 2.92 -22.02
C THR A 191 13.19 2.44 -23.34
N LYS A 192 12.25 1.48 -23.31
CA LYS A 192 11.52 0.96 -24.49
C LYS A 192 10.16 1.63 -24.75
N GLY A 193 9.77 2.65 -23.97
CA GLY A 193 8.57 3.47 -24.16
C GLY A 193 7.26 2.82 -23.66
N GLY A 194 6.59 3.45 -22.70
CA GLY A 194 5.21 3.11 -22.30
C GLY A 194 5.03 2.32 -21.00
N ALA A 195 6.08 1.80 -20.38
CA ALA A 195 5.97 0.94 -19.17
C ALA A 195 5.40 1.66 -17.93
N VAL A 196 5.63 2.98 -17.77
CA VAL A 196 5.00 3.76 -16.67
C VAL A 196 3.50 3.79 -16.83
N ALA A 197 3.01 4.00 -18.06
CA ALA A 197 1.58 4.01 -18.34
C ALA A 197 0.95 2.65 -18.05
N VAL A 198 1.60 1.55 -18.45
CA VAL A 198 1.13 0.18 -18.20
C VAL A 198 1.11 -0.14 -16.70
N LEU A 199 2.17 0.20 -15.95
CA LEU A 199 2.19 -0.02 -14.51
C LEU A 199 1.12 0.80 -13.79
N THR A 200 0.99 2.08 -14.15
CA THR A 200 -0.03 2.96 -13.57
C THR A 200 -1.43 2.43 -13.86
N GLU A 201 -1.69 1.95 -15.06
CA GLU A 201 -2.99 1.38 -15.44
C GLU A 201 -3.25 0.06 -14.72
N THR A 202 -2.24 -0.82 -14.65
CA THR A 202 -2.33 -2.07 -13.88
C THR A 202 -2.59 -1.80 -12.40
N ALA A 203 -1.89 -0.84 -11.81
CA ALA A 203 -2.08 -0.43 -10.42
C ALA A 203 -3.48 0.14 -10.17
N LYS A 204 -4.03 0.94 -11.12
CA LYS A 204 -5.41 1.43 -11.03
C LYS A 204 -6.43 0.30 -11.09
N ILE A 205 -6.27 -0.66 -12.00
CA ILE A 205 -7.17 -1.81 -12.14
C ILE A 205 -7.16 -2.63 -10.84
N LEU A 206 -5.98 -2.97 -10.33
CA LEU A 206 -5.83 -3.68 -9.05
C LEU A 206 -6.46 -2.89 -7.90
N GLY A 207 -6.18 -1.58 -7.80
CA GLY A 207 -6.74 -0.72 -6.77
C GLY A 207 -8.27 -0.68 -6.81
N LEU A 208 -8.86 -0.50 -7.99
CA LEU A 208 -10.32 -0.50 -8.15
C LEU A 208 -10.95 -1.86 -7.83
N THR A 209 -10.31 -2.96 -8.21
CA THR A 209 -10.75 -4.33 -7.88
C THR A 209 -10.76 -4.54 -6.36
N VAL A 210 -9.70 -4.12 -5.67
CA VAL A 210 -9.60 -4.21 -4.20
C VAL A 210 -10.64 -3.33 -3.54
N VAL A 211 -10.81 -2.08 -3.97
CA VAL A 211 -11.85 -1.18 -3.42
C VAL A 211 -13.25 -1.78 -3.61
N GLY A 212 -13.56 -2.34 -4.78
CA GLY A 212 -14.82 -3.01 -5.02
C GLY A 212 -15.06 -4.20 -4.09
N SER A 213 -14.05 -5.04 -3.91
CA SER A 213 -14.09 -6.16 -2.95
C SER A 213 -14.29 -5.69 -1.50
N MET A 214 -13.62 -4.60 -1.11
CA MET A 214 -13.79 -4.02 0.24
C MET A 214 -15.19 -3.44 0.45
N CYS A 215 -15.77 -2.80 -0.55
CA CYS A 215 -17.17 -2.33 -0.48
C CYS A 215 -18.12 -3.48 -0.18
N ALA A 216 -17.96 -4.62 -0.86
CA ALA A 216 -18.81 -5.78 -0.67
C ALA A 216 -18.59 -6.49 0.69
N SER A 217 -17.35 -6.47 1.22
CA SER A 217 -17.00 -7.24 2.43
C SER A 217 -17.05 -6.43 3.72
N MET A 218 -16.84 -5.11 3.67
CA MET A 218 -16.73 -4.27 4.87
C MET A 218 -17.96 -3.39 5.13
N ILE A 219 -18.81 -3.16 4.12
CA ILE A 219 -20.02 -2.38 4.27
C ILE A 219 -21.17 -3.33 4.54
N SER A 220 -21.63 -3.40 5.79
CA SER A 220 -22.84 -4.12 6.18
C SER A 220 -24.03 -3.18 6.06
N PHE A 221 -24.64 -3.14 4.86
CA PHE A 221 -25.84 -2.34 4.58
C PHE A 221 -26.85 -3.27 3.94
N SER A 222 -27.88 -3.62 4.70
CA SER A 222 -28.97 -4.57 4.31
C SER A 222 -30.32 -3.99 4.62
N SER A 223 -31.35 -4.45 3.93
CA SER A 223 -32.75 -4.08 4.19
C SER A 223 -33.49 -5.20 4.92
N SER A 224 -34.17 -4.85 6.00
CA SER A 224 -35.03 -5.76 6.75
C SER A 224 -36.47 -5.80 6.21
N LEU A 225 -36.77 -5.09 5.13
CA LEU A 225 -38.12 -4.99 4.58
C LEU A 225 -38.61 -6.31 3.99
N VAL A 226 -39.73 -6.80 4.50
CA VAL A 226 -40.47 -7.92 3.97
C VAL A 226 -41.84 -7.42 3.46
N ILE A 227 -42.14 -7.63 2.18
CA ILE A 227 -43.39 -7.21 1.56
C ILE A 227 -44.24 -8.45 1.30
N THR A 228 -45.46 -8.50 1.85
CA THR A 228 -46.39 -9.62 1.59
C THR A 228 -47.23 -9.28 0.35
N VAL A 229 -47.06 -10.03 -0.73
CA VAL A 229 -47.84 -9.88 -1.95
C VAL A 229 -48.57 -11.20 -2.26
N GLY A 230 -49.89 -11.17 -2.25
CA GLY A 230 -50.70 -12.33 -2.59
C GLY A 230 -50.51 -13.52 -1.67
N GLY A 231 -50.09 -13.30 -0.41
CA GLY A 231 -49.84 -14.37 0.58
C GLY A 231 -48.43 -14.95 0.54
N ALA A 232 -47.56 -14.47 -0.35
CA ALA A 232 -46.15 -14.81 -0.35
C ALA A 232 -45.32 -13.68 0.28
N GLU A 233 -44.38 -14.02 1.15
CA GLU A 233 -43.42 -13.08 1.74
C GLU A 233 -42.24 -12.88 0.79
N VAL A 234 -42.01 -11.64 0.39
CA VAL A 234 -40.92 -11.24 -0.47
C VAL A 234 -39.95 -10.41 0.34
N VAL A 235 -38.77 -10.96 0.58
CA VAL A 235 -37.67 -10.27 1.26
C VAL A 235 -36.98 -9.37 0.26
N LEU A 236 -37.01 -8.06 0.47
CA LEU A 236 -36.41 -7.08 -0.48
C LEU A 236 -34.93 -7.28 -0.66
N GLN A 237 -34.20 -7.70 0.39
CA GLN A 237 -32.77 -8.01 0.32
C GLN A 237 -32.46 -9.10 -0.71
N ASP A 238 -33.27 -10.16 -0.76
CA ASP A 238 -33.04 -11.29 -1.68
C ASP A 238 -33.21 -10.87 -3.14
N ILE A 239 -34.11 -9.93 -3.42
CA ILE A 239 -34.23 -9.35 -4.77
C ILE A 239 -32.97 -8.60 -5.16
N PHE A 240 -32.45 -7.76 -4.28
CA PHE A 240 -31.21 -6.99 -4.56
C PHE A 240 -30.00 -7.90 -4.73
N ASP A 241 -29.84 -8.87 -3.85
CA ASP A 241 -28.72 -9.82 -3.90
C ASP A 241 -28.84 -10.80 -5.08
N GLY A 242 -30.07 -11.04 -5.57
CA GLY A 242 -30.31 -11.78 -6.81
C GLY A 242 -29.89 -11.04 -8.10
N ILE A 243 -29.82 -9.71 -8.06
CA ILE A 243 -29.29 -8.89 -9.17
C ILE A 243 -27.77 -8.88 -9.13
N ILE A 244 -27.21 -8.44 -8.04
CA ILE A 244 -25.74 -8.42 -7.76
C ILE A 244 -25.55 -8.59 -6.27
N THR A 245 -24.79 -9.59 -5.85
CA THR A 245 -24.43 -9.78 -4.44
C THR A 245 -23.76 -8.52 -3.89
N GLY A 246 -24.32 -7.94 -2.81
CA GLY A 246 -23.82 -6.69 -2.25
C GLY A 246 -24.27 -5.43 -3.03
N PHE A 247 -25.41 -5.49 -3.72
CA PHE A 247 -25.97 -4.35 -4.48
C PHE A 247 -26.18 -3.10 -3.62
N LEU A 248 -26.72 -3.25 -2.41
CA LEU A 248 -26.96 -2.12 -1.50
C LEU A 248 -25.65 -1.46 -1.00
N PRO A 249 -24.64 -2.21 -0.51
CA PRO A 249 -23.32 -1.66 -0.19
C PRO A 249 -22.68 -0.91 -1.35
N LEU A 250 -22.73 -1.49 -2.54
CA LEU A 250 -22.17 -0.88 -3.74
C LEU A 250 -22.89 0.42 -4.12
N SER A 251 -24.23 0.40 -4.09
CA SER A 251 -25.06 1.59 -4.38
C SER A 251 -24.78 2.72 -3.38
N LEU A 252 -24.69 2.41 -2.08
CA LEU A 252 -24.33 3.38 -1.06
C LEU A 252 -22.96 4.01 -1.32
N THR A 253 -21.99 3.20 -1.68
CA THR A 253 -20.63 3.67 -2.03
C THR A 253 -20.67 4.66 -3.20
N PHE A 254 -21.40 4.35 -4.27
CA PHE A 254 -21.54 5.26 -5.42
C PHE A 254 -22.30 6.54 -5.08
N ILE A 255 -23.32 6.47 -4.23
CA ILE A 255 -24.06 7.66 -3.77
C ILE A 255 -23.10 8.58 -3.01
N ILE A 256 -22.35 8.05 -2.05
CA ILE A 256 -21.37 8.82 -1.26
C ILE A 256 -20.30 9.41 -2.17
N TYR A 257 -19.76 8.62 -3.10
CA TYR A 257 -18.77 9.07 -4.07
C TYR A 257 -19.28 10.27 -4.88
N LYS A 258 -20.50 10.20 -5.43
CA LYS A 258 -21.11 11.32 -6.16
C LYS A 258 -21.31 12.56 -5.30
N LEU A 259 -21.69 12.40 -4.03
CA LEU A 259 -21.86 13.51 -3.11
C LEU A 259 -20.52 14.18 -2.79
N LEU A 260 -19.45 13.41 -2.62
CA LEU A 260 -18.09 13.93 -2.46
C LEU A 260 -17.64 14.71 -3.70
N GLN A 261 -17.92 14.18 -4.90
CA GLN A 261 -17.62 14.92 -6.16
C GLN A 261 -18.38 16.25 -6.27
N LYS A 262 -19.56 16.35 -5.70
CA LYS A 262 -20.34 17.60 -5.62
C LYS A 262 -19.81 18.58 -4.56
N GLY A 263 -18.73 18.25 -3.84
CA GLY A 263 -18.09 19.11 -2.85
C GLY A 263 -18.67 19.02 -1.44
N PHE A 264 -19.52 18.03 -1.14
CA PHE A 264 -19.97 17.83 0.24
C PHE A 264 -18.79 17.42 1.13
N LYS A 265 -18.72 18.04 2.32
CA LYS A 265 -17.65 17.70 3.29
C LYS A 265 -17.87 16.29 3.86
N THR A 266 -16.79 15.54 4.01
CA THR A 266 -16.81 14.17 4.57
C THR A 266 -17.53 14.11 5.92
N THR A 267 -17.32 15.11 6.79
CA THR A 267 -18.00 15.21 8.10
C THR A 267 -19.53 15.32 7.97
N THR A 268 -20.01 16.08 6.97
CA THR A 268 -21.46 16.21 6.71
C THR A 268 -22.06 14.90 6.25
N LEU A 269 -21.34 14.18 5.37
CA LEU A 269 -21.76 12.85 4.90
C LEU A 269 -21.76 11.84 6.02
N LEU A 270 -20.79 11.87 6.92
CA LEU A 270 -20.73 10.98 8.09
C LEU A 270 -21.96 11.16 8.99
N TRP A 271 -22.33 12.40 9.32
CA TRP A 271 -23.56 12.68 10.07
C TRP A 271 -24.82 12.25 9.30
N GLY A 272 -24.82 12.44 7.99
CA GLY A 272 -25.93 11.98 7.13
C GLY A 272 -26.12 10.45 7.19
N ILE A 273 -25.03 9.68 7.10
CA ILE A 273 -25.06 8.21 7.20
C ILE A 273 -25.57 7.76 8.58
N ILE A 274 -25.09 8.38 9.66
CA ILE A 274 -25.56 8.07 11.01
C ILE A 274 -27.07 8.35 11.13
N LEU A 275 -27.53 9.50 10.64
CA LEU A 275 -28.95 9.85 10.67
C LEU A 275 -29.81 8.84 9.90
N VAL A 276 -29.40 8.50 8.68
CA VAL A 276 -30.10 7.49 7.85
C VAL A 276 -30.13 6.15 8.53
N GLY A 277 -29.00 5.69 9.12
CA GLY A 277 -28.93 4.43 9.86
C GLY A 277 -29.89 4.40 11.06
N VAL A 278 -29.92 5.47 11.86
CA VAL A 278 -30.83 5.57 13.02
C VAL A 278 -32.29 5.59 12.56
N LEU A 279 -32.65 6.40 11.57
CA LEU A 279 -34.02 6.47 11.05
C LEU A 279 -34.43 5.14 10.40
N GLY A 280 -33.53 4.50 9.64
CA GLY A 280 -33.79 3.20 9.03
C GLY A 280 -34.04 2.10 10.05
N SER A 281 -33.26 2.06 11.13
CA SER A 281 -33.43 1.13 12.23
C SER A 281 -34.72 1.37 12.99
N VAL A 282 -35.08 2.63 13.28
CA VAL A 282 -36.35 2.98 13.97
C VAL A 282 -37.59 2.62 13.14
N THR A 283 -37.50 2.76 11.81
CA THR A 283 -38.61 2.44 10.88
C THR A 283 -38.68 0.96 10.51
N GLY A 284 -37.67 0.16 10.88
CA GLY A 284 -37.59 -1.27 10.52
C GLY A 284 -37.28 -1.51 9.04
N ILE A 285 -36.69 -0.50 8.34
CA ILE A 285 -36.31 -0.60 6.93
C ILE A 285 -34.88 -1.18 6.80
N LEU A 286 -34.01 -0.87 7.76
CA LEU A 286 -32.60 -1.29 7.83
C LEU A 286 -32.35 -2.17 9.04
#